data_87dabe0181264c66b33ed8032073cbad
#
_entry.id   87dabe0181264c66b33ed8032073cbad
#
_cell.length_a   1.000
_cell.length_b   1.000
_cell.length_c   1.000
_cell.angle_alpha   90.00
_cell.angle_beta   90.00
_cell.angle_gamma   90.00
#
_symmetry.space_group_name_H-M   'P 1'
#
loop_
_entity.id
_entity.type
_entity.pdbx_description
1 polymer ?
#
loop_
_entity_poly.entity_id
_entity_poly.type
_entity_poly.pdbx_seq_one_letter_code
_entity_poly.pdbx_strand_id
1 'polypeptide(L)'
;LLCLQWSYQEHWRIMVARPFNHIGPRQREDFVIPGVARQLVRIRKGLQAARIDIGDVDVTRDFLDVRDVINAYFSLLESGQNGEIYNVCSGQEQRIRSLIEQMAAIAGLNVDLHQDQTRLRPSEQRRVMGNSLKLKEQTGWKPGISITETLQSVLSDWEARVERE
;
A
#
# COMPACT_ATOMS: atom_id res chain seq x y z
N LEU A 1 -4.96 5.39 22.70
CA LEU A 1 -5.29 5.90 24.05
C LEU A 1 -4.03 6.07 24.89
N LEU A 2 -3.20 5.04 25.12
CA LEU A 2 -1.97 5.14 25.92
C LEU A 2 -1.03 6.26 25.47
N CYS A 3 -0.72 6.35 24.16
CA CYS A 3 0.15 7.40 23.62
C CYS A 3 -0.33 8.81 23.96
N LEU A 4 -1.64 9.06 23.86
CA LEU A 4 -2.22 10.36 24.19
C LEU A 4 -2.16 10.63 25.70
N GLN A 5 -2.43 9.61 26.51
CA GLN A 5 -2.31 9.72 27.97
C GLN A 5 -0.87 10.09 28.39
N TRP A 6 0.13 9.44 27.79
CA TRP A 6 1.55 9.74 28.06
C TRP A 6 1.95 11.15 27.60
N SER A 7 1.43 11.60 26.47
CA SER A 7 1.63 12.97 26.01
C SER A 7 1.17 14.00 27.06
N TYR A 8 0.03 13.75 27.70
CA TYR A 8 -0.49 14.67 28.74
C TYR A 8 0.23 14.53 30.09
N GLN A 9 0.52 13.30 30.52
CA GLN A 9 1.09 13.05 31.85
C GLN A 9 2.59 13.33 31.92
N GLU A 10 3.35 12.93 30.90
CA GLU A 10 4.81 13.00 30.88
C GLU A 10 5.34 14.19 30.07
N HIS A 11 4.45 15.02 29.54
CA HIS A 11 4.77 16.15 28.66
C HIS A 11 5.62 15.77 27.42
N TRP A 12 5.54 14.51 26.98
CA TRP A 12 6.22 14.05 25.76
C TRP A 12 5.49 14.54 24.52
N ARG A 13 6.27 14.93 23.53
CA ARG A 13 5.73 15.28 22.23
C ARG A 13 5.39 14.02 21.45
N ILE A 14 4.12 13.64 21.45
CA ILE A 14 3.61 12.43 20.78
C ILE A 14 2.56 12.82 19.75
N MET A 15 2.81 12.45 18.50
CA MET A 15 1.81 12.48 17.42
C MET A 15 1.51 11.04 17.01
N VAL A 16 0.25 10.77 16.66
CA VAL A 16 -0.17 9.44 16.21
C VAL A 16 -0.41 9.46 14.70
N ALA A 17 0.44 8.81 13.94
CA ALA A 17 0.20 8.58 12.52
C ALA A 17 -0.61 7.30 12.32
N ARG A 18 -1.65 7.35 11.47
CA ARG A 18 -2.47 6.21 11.05
C ARG A 18 -2.31 5.99 9.55
N PRO A 19 -1.26 5.27 9.12
CA PRO A 19 -1.08 4.98 7.71
C PRO A 19 -2.16 4.01 7.22
N PHE A 20 -2.70 4.30 6.03
CA PHE A 20 -3.56 3.39 5.29
C PHE A 20 -2.69 2.34 4.58
N ASN A 21 -3.29 1.56 3.65
CA ASN A 21 -2.49 0.56 2.98
C ASN A 21 -1.34 1.23 2.22
N HIS A 22 -0.13 0.78 2.47
CA HIS A 22 1.04 1.27 1.79
C HIS A 22 1.80 0.12 1.17
N ILE A 23 2.40 0.39 0.04
CA ILE A 23 3.12 -0.59 -0.79
C ILE A 23 4.46 0.00 -1.23
N GLY A 24 5.41 -0.90 -1.50
CA GLY A 24 6.72 -0.52 -2.00
C GLY A 24 7.67 -1.71 -2.08
N PRO A 25 8.89 -1.50 -2.57
CA PRO A 25 9.93 -2.52 -2.60
C PRO A 25 10.17 -3.17 -1.24
N ARG A 26 10.61 -4.43 -1.24
CA ARG A 26 10.92 -5.28 -0.08
C ARG A 26 9.72 -5.71 0.77
N GLN A 27 8.50 -5.34 0.41
CA GLN A 27 7.31 -5.83 1.09
C GLN A 27 7.14 -7.34 0.84
N ARG A 28 6.57 -8.06 1.83
CA ARG A 28 6.36 -9.51 1.77
C ARG A 28 5.24 -9.88 0.81
N GLU A 29 5.33 -11.06 0.21
CA GLU A 29 4.35 -11.61 -0.75
C GLU A 29 2.97 -11.95 -0.15
N ASP A 30 2.86 -11.97 1.17
CA ASP A 30 1.57 -12.19 1.86
C ASP A 30 0.58 -11.05 1.63
N PHE A 31 1.07 -9.88 1.21
CA PHE A 31 0.23 -8.75 0.83
C PHE A 31 -0.15 -8.83 -0.65
N VAL A 32 -1.35 -8.30 -0.97
CA VAL A 32 -1.96 -8.46 -2.30
C VAL A 32 -1.06 -7.97 -3.45
N ILE A 33 -0.55 -6.74 -3.39
CA ILE A 33 0.23 -6.15 -4.48
C ILE A 33 1.59 -6.84 -4.67
N PRO A 34 2.42 -7.04 -3.62
CA PRO A 34 3.65 -7.81 -3.75
C PRO A 34 3.43 -9.26 -4.18
N GLY A 35 2.38 -9.93 -3.68
CA GLY A 35 2.05 -11.29 -4.07
C GLY A 35 1.68 -11.42 -5.55
N VAL A 36 0.97 -10.44 -6.09
CA VAL A 36 0.69 -10.35 -7.54
C VAL A 36 1.98 -10.07 -8.32
N ALA A 37 2.82 -9.15 -7.85
CA ALA A 37 4.09 -8.84 -8.50
C ALA A 37 4.98 -10.09 -8.64
N ARG A 38 5.11 -10.87 -7.56
CA ARG A 38 5.85 -12.14 -7.58
C ARG A 38 5.29 -13.10 -8.62
N GLN A 39 3.97 -13.29 -8.66
CA GLN A 39 3.32 -14.19 -9.62
C GLN A 39 3.57 -13.70 -11.06
N LEU A 40 3.41 -12.42 -11.36
CA LEU A 40 3.67 -11.85 -12.70
C LEU A 40 5.12 -12.07 -13.13
N VAL A 41 6.09 -11.85 -12.25
CA VAL A 41 7.50 -12.09 -12.54
C VAL A 41 7.76 -13.57 -12.82
N ARG A 42 7.18 -14.49 -12.04
CA ARG A 42 7.30 -15.94 -12.27
C ARG A 42 6.67 -16.37 -13.59
N ILE A 43 5.50 -15.82 -13.94
CA ILE A 43 4.84 -16.07 -15.23
C ILE A 43 5.76 -15.61 -16.39
N ARG A 44 6.32 -14.39 -16.30
CA ARG A 44 7.20 -13.85 -17.33
C ARG A 44 8.48 -14.69 -17.53
N LYS A 45 8.97 -15.32 -16.45
CA LYS A 45 10.12 -16.24 -16.50
C LYS A 45 9.75 -17.69 -16.87
N GLY A 46 8.49 -17.98 -17.16
CA GLY A 46 8.03 -19.34 -17.49
C GLY A 46 7.99 -20.30 -16.30
N LEU A 47 8.09 -19.79 -15.07
CA LEU A 47 8.08 -20.57 -13.83
C LEU A 47 6.66 -20.81 -13.28
N GLN A 48 5.65 -20.20 -13.90
CA GLN A 48 4.24 -20.29 -13.52
C GLN A 48 3.38 -20.14 -14.78
N ALA A 49 2.24 -20.85 -14.83
CA ALA A 49 1.23 -20.65 -15.87
C ALA A 49 0.67 -19.21 -15.83
N ALA A 50 0.14 -18.70 -16.94
CA ALA A 50 -0.38 -17.34 -17.07
C ALA A 50 -1.69 -17.13 -16.27
N ARG A 51 -1.68 -17.46 -14.98
CA ARG A 51 -2.79 -17.39 -14.05
C ARG A 51 -2.34 -16.76 -12.72
N ILE A 52 -3.10 -15.79 -12.23
CA ILE A 52 -2.92 -15.16 -10.92
C ILE A 52 -3.95 -15.73 -9.94
N ASP A 53 -3.49 -16.41 -8.90
CA ASP A 53 -4.33 -16.89 -7.80
C ASP A 53 -4.45 -15.80 -6.73
N ILE A 54 -5.68 -15.31 -6.48
CA ILE A 54 -5.94 -14.14 -5.65
C ILE A 54 -7.29 -14.25 -4.93
N GLY A 55 -7.47 -13.48 -3.84
CA GLY A 55 -8.74 -13.35 -3.13
C GLY A 55 -9.75 -12.43 -3.84
N ASP A 56 -10.53 -11.65 -3.05
CA ASP A 56 -11.52 -10.71 -3.61
C ASP A 56 -10.83 -9.52 -4.29
N VAL A 57 -11.02 -9.40 -5.60
CA VAL A 57 -10.47 -8.31 -6.43
C VAL A 57 -11.44 -7.16 -6.62
N ASP A 58 -12.70 -7.31 -6.19
CA ASP A 58 -13.77 -6.33 -6.37
C ASP A 58 -13.94 -5.41 -5.16
N VAL A 59 -12.95 -5.40 -4.28
CA VAL A 59 -12.82 -4.46 -3.18
C VAL A 59 -11.92 -3.28 -3.57
N THR A 60 -12.11 -2.15 -2.90
CA THR A 60 -11.28 -0.97 -3.11
C THR A 60 -10.51 -0.61 -1.85
N ARG A 61 -9.32 -0.05 -2.03
CA ARG A 61 -8.43 0.39 -0.96
C ARG A 61 -7.79 1.72 -1.32
N ASP A 62 -7.39 2.46 -0.30
CA ASP A 62 -6.51 3.61 -0.43
C ASP A 62 -5.07 3.11 -0.30
N PHE A 63 -4.32 3.19 -1.39
CA PHE A 63 -2.91 2.81 -1.42
C PHE A 63 -2.01 4.02 -1.51
N LEU A 64 -0.90 3.96 -0.79
CA LEU A 64 0.13 4.99 -0.75
C LEU A 64 1.50 4.35 -0.97
N ASP A 65 2.43 5.05 -1.61
CA ASP A 65 3.82 4.63 -1.66
C ASP A 65 4.45 4.72 -0.26
N VAL A 66 5.23 3.72 0.11
CA VAL A 66 5.90 3.68 1.42
C VAL A 66 6.84 4.88 1.64
N ARG A 67 7.44 5.43 0.57
CA ARG A 67 8.29 6.62 0.64
C ARG A 67 7.49 7.86 1.02
N ASP A 68 6.26 8.00 0.51
CA ASP A 68 5.35 9.08 0.92
C ASP A 68 4.91 8.93 2.38
N VAL A 69 4.73 7.69 2.87
CA VAL A 69 4.46 7.45 4.30
C VAL A 69 5.64 7.90 5.17
N ILE A 70 6.87 7.58 4.76
CA ILE A 70 8.08 8.03 5.47
C ILE A 70 8.17 9.56 5.48
N ASN A 71 7.92 10.21 4.35
CA ASN A 71 7.89 11.66 4.25
C ASN A 71 6.81 12.28 5.17
N ALA A 72 5.65 11.63 5.28
CA ALA A 72 4.61 12.06 6.23
C ALA A 72 5.09 12.00 7.67
N TYR A 73 5.84 10.96 8.05
CA TYR A 73 6.39 10.86 9.40
C TYR A 73 7.40 11.97 9.70
N PHE A 74 8.28 12.30 8.77
CA PHE A 74 9.21 13.43 8.93
C PHE A 74 8.44 14.76 9.05
N SER A 75 7.46 15.01 8.18
CA SER A 75 6.63 16.22 8.25
C SER A 75 5.88 16.34 9.60
N LEU A 76 5.41 15.22 10.16
CA LEU A 76 4.79 15.20 11.48
C LEU A 76 5.80 15.46 12.61
N LEU A 77 7.02 14.93 12.51
CA LEU A 77 8.08 15.22 13.51
C LEU A 77 8.44 16.71 13.53
N GLU A 78 8.44 17.36 12.37
CA GLU A 78 8.76 18.80 12.26
C GLU A 78 7.59 19.67 12.73
N SER A 79 6.37 19.44 12.22
CA SER A 79 5.26 20.39 12.31
C SER A 79 3.97 19.82 12.91
N GLY A 80 3.94 18.53 13.29
CA GLY A 80 2.76 17.93 13.92
C GLY A 80 2.48 18.49 15.31
N GLN A 81 1.20 18.60 15.66
CA GLN A 81 0.77 19.05 16.97
C GLN A 81 0.78 17.90 17.99
N ASN A 82 1.25 18.19 19.20
CA ASN A 82 1.29 17.22 20.29
C ASN A 82 -0.12 16.72 20.64
N GLY A 83 -0.23 15.42 20.89
CA GLY A 83 -1.51 14.78 21.26
C GLY A 83 -2.44 14.51 20.09
N GLU A 84 -2.08 14.90 18.86
CA GLU A 84 -2.95 14.82 17.71
C GLU A 84 -2.77 13.52 16.89
N ILE A 85 -3.87 13.15 16.21
CA ILE A 85 -3.92 11.94 15.36
C ILE A 85 -4.08 12.37 13.91
N TYR A 86 -3.26 11.80 13.02
CA TYR A 86 -3.23 12.12 11.60
C TYR A 86 -3.39 10.86 10.74
N ASN A 87 -4.35 10.86 9.83
CA ASN A 87 -4.42 9.84 8.79
C ASN A 87 -3.36 10.12 7.72
N VAL A 88 -2.60 9.09 7.35
CA VAL A 88 -1.61 9.13 6.28
C VAL A 88 -2.14 8.27 5.13
N CYS A 89 -2.72 8.90 4.11
CA CYS A 89 -3.42 8.25 3.02
C CYS A 89 -3.37 9.09 1.74
N SER A 90 -3.62 8.46 0.60
CA SER A 90 -3.63 9.16 -0.69
C SER A 90 -4.92 9.97 -0.90
N GLY A 91 -6.02 9.57 -0.27
CA GLY A 91 -7.35 10.08 -0.54
C GLY A 91 -7.94 9.58 -1.88
N GLN A 92 -7.32 8.56 -2.48
CA GLN A 92 -7.77 7.98 -3.75
C GLN A 92 -8.17 6.52 -3.57
N GLU A 93 -9.36 6.19 -4.00
CA GLU A 93 -9.88 4.84 -3.99
C GLU A 93 -9.37 4.06 -5.20
N GLN A 94 -8.68 2.94 -4.96
CA GLN A 94 -8.13 2.06 -5.99
C GLN A 94 -8.79 0.69 -5.93
N ARG A 95 -9.34 0.21 -7.04
CA ARG A 95 -9.88 -1.15 -7.15
C ARG A 95 -8.74 -2.14 -7.32
N ILE A 96 -8.74 -3.23 -6.54
CA ILE A 96 -7.67 -4.24 -6.62
C ILE A 96 -7.52 -4.81 -8.02
N ARG A 97 -8.63 -5.14 -8.69
CA ARG A 97 -8.64 -5.63 -10.09
C ARG A 97 -7.87 -4.67 -11.01
N SER A 98 -8.18 -3.38 -10.95
CA SER A 98 -7.55 -2.39 -11.83
C SER A 98 -6.04 -2.25 -11.59
N LEU A 99 -5.58 -2.39 -10.34
CA LEU A 99 -4.15 -2.39 -10.02
C LEU A 99 -3.44 -3.64 -10.58
N ILE A 100 -4.10 -4.80 -10.54
CA ILE A 100 -3.55 -6.04 -11.12
C ILE A 100 -3.46 -5.93 -12.65
N GLU A 101 -4.51 -5.42 -13.29
CA GLU A 101 -4.53 -5.19 -14.75
C GLU A 101 -3.42 -4.21 -15.17
N GLN A 102 -3.22 -3.14 -14.40
CA GLN A 102 -2.10 -2.22 -14.60
C GLN A 102 -0.74 -2.91 -14.48
N MET A 103 -0.55 -3.72 -13.43
CA MET A 103 0.70 -4.46 -13.22
C MET A 103 0.96 -5.47 -14.34
N ALA A 104 -0.07 -6.19 -14.80
CA ALA A 104 0.04 -7.11 -15.93
C ALA A 104 0.43 -6.38 -17.22
N ALA A 105 -0.17 -5.22 -17.48
CA ALA A 105 0.19 -4.37 -18.63
C ALA A 105 1.64 -3.86 -18.54
N ILE A 106 2.11 -3.42 -17.36
CA ILE A 106 3.51 -3.01 -17.14
C ILE A 106 4.46 -4.18 -17.38
N ALA A 107 4.08 -5.41 -16.95
CA ALA A 107 4.87 -6.61 -17.17
C ALA A 107 4.81 -7.16 -18.62
N GLY A 108 3.93 -6.60 -19.47
CA GLY A 108 3.71 -7.07 -20.85
C GLY A 108 3.03 -8.44 -20.94
N LEU A 109 2.19 -8.77 -19.95
CA LEU A 109 1.55 -10.07 -19.82
C LEU A 109 0.03 -9.99 -19.98
N ASN A 110 -0.55 -11.02 -20.59
CA ASN A 110 -1.98 -11.31 -20.49
C ASN A 110 -2.17 -12.49 -19.54
N VAL A 111 -2.95 -12.30 -18.48
CA VAL A 111 -3.11 -13.28 -17.40
C VAL A 111 -4.58 -13.47 -17.03
N ASP A 112 -4.96 -14.68 -16.66
CA ASP A 112 -6.26 -14.99 -16.10
C ASP A 112 -6.25 -14.77 -14.58
N LEU A 113 -7.30 -14.13 -14.06
CA LEU A 113 -7.50 -13.99 -12.62
C LEU A 113 -8.33 -15.15 -12.09
N HIS A 114 -7.74 -15.94 -11.24
CA HIS A 114 -8.40 -17.06 -10.57
C HIS A 114 -8.67 -16.72 -9.11
N GLN A 115 -9.95 -16.60 -8.75
CA GLN A 115 -10.35 -16.30 -7.39
C GLN A 115 -10.24 -17.55 -6.50
N ASP A 116 -9.29 -17.52 -5.57
CA ASP A 116 -9.08 -18.56 -4.57
C ASP A 116 -10.01 -18.31 -3.36
N GLN A 117 -10.98 -19.19 -3.15
CA GLN A 117 -11.95 -19.11 -2.07
C GLN A 117 -11.29 -19.15 -0.68
N THR A 118 -10.13 -19.80 -0.55
CA THR A 118 -9.41 -19.89 0.73
C THR A 118 -8.79 -18.55 1.16
N ARG A 119 -8.66 -17.60 0.23
CA ARG A 119 -8.13 -16.25 0.46
C ARG A 119 -9.21 -15.21 0.70
N LEU A 120 -10.48 -15.58 0.66
CA LEU A 120 -11.58 -14.67 0.98
C LEU A 120 -11.67 -14.42 2.47
N ARG A 121 -11.87 -13.15 2.85
CA ARG A 121 -12.07 -12.74 4.24
C ARG A 121 -13.56 -12.47 4.48
N PRO A 122 -14.25 -13.23 5.37
CA PRO A 122 -15.70 -13.13 5.55
C PRO A 122 -16.23 -11.75 5.97
N SER A 123 -15.39 -10.94 6.63
CA SER A 123 -15.76 -9.62 7.19
C SER A 123 -15.01 -8.46 6.54
N GLU A 124 -14.61 -8.59 5.28
CA GLU A 124 -13.83 -7.55 4.62
C GLU A 124 -14.69 -6.31 4.28
N GLN A 125 -14.20 -5.14 4.66
CA GLN A 125 -14.78 -3.88 4.19
C GLN A 125 -14.59 -3.76 2.68
N ARG A 126 -15.71 -3.59 1.95
CA ARG A 126 -15.66 -3.53 0.49
C ARG A 126 -14.98 -2.27 -0.05
N ARG A 127 -15.10 -1.16 0.68
CA ARG A 127 -14.53 0.14 0.28
C ARG A 127 -13.80 0.78 1.44
N VAL A 128 -12.56 1.21 1.18
CA VAL A 128 -11.74 1.96 2.15
C VAL A 128 -11.04 3.10 1.41
N MET A 129 -11.33 4.33 1.85
CA MET A 129 -10.68 5.55 1.39
C MET A 129 -10.45 6.46 2.60
N GLY A 130 -9.26 7.01 2.71
CA GLY A 130 -8.88 7.90 3.80
C GLY A 130 -9.08 9.37 3.47
N ASN A 131 -8.94 10.21 4.51
CA ASN A 131 -8.86 11.66 4.38
C ASN A 131 -7.64 12.16 5.15
N SER A 132 -6.66 12.71 4.43
CA SER A 132 -5.41 13.26 4.97
C SER A 132 -5.43 14.80 5.08
N LEU A 133 -6.60 15.44 4.98
CA LEU A 133 -6.71 16.90 4.96
C LEU A 133 -6.03 17.55 6.18
N LYS A 134 -6.27 17.02 7.38
CA LYS A 134 -5.64 17.51 8.62
C LYS A 134 -4.11 17.46 8.56
N LEU A 135 -3.53 16.38 8.05
CA LEU A 135 -2.08 16.25 7.84
C LEU A 135 -1.59 17.31 6.86
N LYS A 136 -2.28 17.46 5.72
CA LYS A 136 -1.94 18.44 4.68
C LYS A 136 -2.00 19.88 5.21
N GLU A 137 -3.06 20.24 5.91
CA GLU A 137 -3.23 21.60 6.47
C GLU A 137 -2.18 21.91 7.54
N GLN A 138 -1.86 20.94 8.39
CA GLN A 138 -0.92 21.12 9.48
C GLN A 138 0.54 21.17 9.01
N THR A 139 0.92 20.36 8.00
CA THR A 139 2.33 20.15 7.65
C THR A 139 2.68 20.52 6.21
N GLY A 140 1.70 20.80 5.36
CA GLY A 140 1.89 20.97 3.92
C GLY A 140 2.14 19.66 3.16
N TRP A 141 2.20 18.51 3.86
CA TRP A 141 2.45 17.21 3.23
C TRP A 141 1.36 16.83 2.22
N LYS A 142 1.78 16.22 1.14
CA LYS A 142 0.90 15.58 0.14
C LYS A 142 1.62 14.38 -0.48
N PRO A 143 0.88 13.35 -0.93
CA PRO A 143 1.50 12.26 -1.69
C PRO A 143 2.13 12.83 -2.98
N GLY A 144 3.34 12.38 -3.27
CA GLY A 144 4.12 12.84 -4.43
C GLY A 144 4.37 11.76 -5.48
N ILE A 145 4.22 10.47 -5.09
CA ILE A 145 4.55 9.33 -5.94
C ILE A 145 3.27 8.74 -6.52
N SER A 146 3.22 8.60 -7.84
CA SER A 146 2.06 8.01 -8.51
C SER A 146 1.93 6.51 -8.23
N ILE A 147 0.69 6.00 -8.23
CA ILE A 147 0.46 4.55 -8.07
C ILE A 147 1.18 3.74 -9.16
N THR A 148 1.23 4.24 -10.39
CA THR A 148 1.93 3.58 -11.50
C THR A 148 3.43 3.43 -11.21
N GLU A 149 4.09 4.50 -10.73
CA GLU A 149 5.50 4.46 -10.34
C GLU A 149 5.74 3.48 -9.19
N THR A 150 4.84 3.45 -8.22
CA THR A 150 4.90 2.50 -7.10
C THR A 150 4.80 1.05 -7.60
N LEU A 151 3.84 0.74 -8.49
CA LEU A 151 3.68 -0.60 -9.06
C LEU A 151 4.90 -1.04 -9.87
N GLN A 152 5.50 -0.13 -10.65
CA GLN A 152 6.75 -0.38 -11.37
C GLN A 152 7.91 -0.71 -10.41
N SER A 153 8.03 0.06 -9.33
CA SER A 153 9.08 -0.16 -8.32
C SER A 153 8.93 -1.53 -7.62
N VAL A 154 7.69 -1.95 -7.33
CA VAL A 154 7.41 -3.26 -6.72
C VAL A 154 7.73 -4.40 -7.70
N LEU A 155 7.36 -4.27 -8.98
CA LEU A 155 7.69 -5.26 -10.00
C LEU A 155 9.21 -5.41 -10.15
N SER A 156 9.95 -4.31 -10.25
CA SER A 156 11.42 -4.32 -10.35
C SER A 156 12.10 -4.97 -9.15
N ASP A 157 11.59 -4.73 -7.93
CA ASP A 157 12.09 -5.39 -6.72
C ASP A 157 11.90 -6.92 -6.79
N TRP A 158 10.73 -7.37 -7.25
CA TRP A 158 10.45 -8.81 -7.39
C TRP A 158 11.24 -9.45 -8.52
N GLU A 159 11.54 -8.74 -9.60
CA GLU A 159 12.44 -9.24 -10.65
C GLU A 159 13.81 -9.61 -10.09
N ALA A 160 14.40 -8.69 -9.32
CA ALA A 160 15.69 -8.91 -8.68
C ALA A 160 15.66 -10.00 -7.59
N ARG A 161 14.50 -10.23 -6.96
CA ARG A 161 14.33 -11.25 -5.91
C ARG A 161 14.14 -12.64 -6.48
N VAL A 162 13.30 -12.80 -7.50
CA VAL A 162 13.06 -14.09 -8.18
C VAL A 162 14.29 -14.56 -8.97
N GLU A 163 15.23 -13.68 -9.31
CA GLU A 163 16.54 -14.07 -9.89
C GLU A 163 17.46 -14.80 -8.90
N ARG A 164 17.17 -14.67 -7.62
CA ARG A 164 17.99 -15.25 -6.53
C ARG A 164 17.35 -16.51 -5.92
N GLU A 165 16.09 -16.85 -6.32
CA GLU A 165 15.42 -18.10 -5.93
C GLU A 165 15.96 -19.27 -6.77
#